data_97220178c8d8cd22e06b67cb5b5e6fe5
#
_entry.id   97220178c8d8cd22e06b67cb5b5e6fe5
#
_cell.length_a   1.000
_cell.length_b   1.000
_cell.length_c   1.000
_cell.angle_alpha   90.00
_cell.angle_beta   90.00
_cell.angle_gamma   90.00
#
_symmetry.space_group_name_H-M   'P 1'
#
loop_
_entity.id
_entity.type
_entity.pdbx_description
1 polymer ?
#
loop_
_entity_poly.entity_id
_entity_poly.type
_entity_poly.pdbx_seq_one_letter_code
_entity_poly.pdbx_strand_id
1 'polypeptide(L)'
;RQWSRGLGDVYKRQELKLPNFLVGELKKRNISILETQDIKEGIADVDILYMTRIQEERFNNASEANKYKGLMSLNQEIYTKNCEPNTVIMHPLPRDSRKDANELDEDLNQNPNLAIYRQTDNGLLIRMALFSLILGVADKIEDTASSVDWFSNKS
;
A
#
# COMPACT_ATOMS: atom_id res chain seq x y z
N ARG A 1 18.81 2.79 -14.80
CA ARG A 1 18.21 1.80 -13.89
C ARG A 1 17.48 0.76 -14.74
N GLN A 2 17.98 -0.43 -14.72
CA GLN A 2 17.21 -1.55 -15.22
C GLN A 2 16.02 -1.73 -14.28
N TRP A 3 14.81 -1.49 -14.76
CA TRP A 3 13.62 -1.66 -13.95
C TRP A 3 13.49 -3.15 -13.60
N SER A 4 13.79 -3.51 -12.37
CA SER A 4 13.50 -4.83 -11.85
C SER A 4 11.99 -4.97 -11.77
N ARG A 5 11.40 -5.84 -12.59
CA ARG A 5 9.98 -6.22 -12.47
C ARG A 5 9.90 -7.33 -11.44
N GLY A 6 9.77 -6.95 -10.18
CA GLY A 6 9.63 -7.88 -9.09
C GLY A 6 8.46 -7.50 -8.18
N LEU A 7 7.87 -8.48 -7.54
CA LEU A 7 6.88 -8.34 -6.48
C LEU A 7 7.40 -9.06 -5.24
N GLY A 8 7.57 -8.33 -4.14
CA GLY A 8 7.75 -8.92 -2.83
C GLY A 8 6.42 -9.01 -2.10
N ASP A 9 6.13 -10.13 -1.48
CA ASP A 9 4.99 -10.33 -0.59
C ASP A 9 5.49 -10.83 0.76
N VAL A 10 5.18 -10.09 1.83
CA VAL A 10 5.54 -10.47 3.19
C VAL A 10 4.31 -11.02 3.89
N TYR A 11 4.34 -12.27 4.23
CA TYR A 11 3.25 -12.97 4.91
C TYR A 11 3.75 -13.72 6.15
N LYS A 12 2.89 -13.96 7.12
CA LYS A 12 3.29 -14.69 8.34
C LYS A 12 2.70 -16.08 8.44
N ARG A 13 1.69 -16.41 7.64
CA ARG A 13 1.07 -17.74 7.56
C ARG A 13 0.72 -18.11 6.13
N GLN A 14 0.65 -19.42 5.92
CA GLN A 14 0.32 -20.02 4.63
C GLN A 14 -1.02 -19.49 4.05
N GLU A 15 -1.98 -19.18 4.92
CA GLU A 15 -3.30 -18.66 4.54
C GLU A 15 -3.26 -17.22 4.01
N LEU A 16 -2.18 -16.48 4.29
CA LEU A 16 -1.98 -15.09 3.84
C LEU A 16 -1.09 -14.98 2.61
N LYS A 17 -0.65 -16.11 2.06
CA LYS A 17 0.11 -16.15 0.80
C LYS A 17 -0.71 -15.63 -0.37
N LEU A 18 0.01 -15.16 -1.39
CA LEU A 18 -0.60 -14.88 -2.69
C LEU A 18 -1.32 -16.13 -3.22
N PRO A 19 -2.54 -15.99 -3.72
CA PRO A 19 -3.24 -17.10 -4.38
C PRO A 19 -2.41 -17.70 -5.52
N ASN A 20 -2.35 -19.02 -5.61
CA ASN A 20 -1.54 -19.72 -6.61
C ASN A 20 -1.84 -19.29 -8.06
N PHE A 21 -3.08 -18.92 -8.36
CA PHE A 21 -3.44 -18.44 -9.70
C PHE A 21 -2.76 -17.11 -10.02
N LEU A 22 -2.63 -16.18 -9.06
CA LEU A 22 -1.92 -14.92 -9.25
C LEU A 22 -0.42 -15.15 -9.43
N VAL A 23 0.17 -16.01 -8.60
CA VAL A 23 1.57 -16.41 -8.76
C VAL A 23 1.82 -16.99 -10.16
N GLY A 24 0.91 -17.83 -10.64
CA GLY A 24 0.98 -18.40 -12.00
C GLY A 24 0.91 -17.32 -13.10
N GLU A 25 0.02 -16.36 -12.98
CA GLU A 25 -0.10 -15.25 -13.95
C GLU A 25 1.14 -14.34 -13.95
N LEU A 26 1.68 -14.01 -12.79
CA LEU A 26 2.88 -13.19 -12.68
C LEU A 26 4.09 -13.90 -13.31
N LYS A 27 4.26 -15.21 -13.04
CA LYS A 27 5.33 -16.02 -13.66
C LYS A 27 5.22 -16.08 -15.18
N LYS A 28 4.00 -16.23 -15.74
CA LYS A 28 3.78 -16.17 -17.21
C LYS A 28 4.23 -14.84 -17.83
N ARG A 29 4.17 -13.76 -17.06
CA ARG A 29 4.62 -12.43 -17.48
C ARG A 29 6.10 -12.17 -17.20
N ASN A 30 6.86 -13.18 -16.79
CA ASN A 30 8.26 -13.06 -16.38
C ASN A 30 8.48 -12.04 -15.26
N ILE A 31 7.54 -11.93 -14.32
CA ILE A 31 7.68 -11.11 -13.13
C ILE A 31 8.25 -12.00 -12.02
N SER A 32 9.40 -11.62 -11.48
CA SER A 32 9.98 -12.32 -10.32
C SER A 32 9.13 -12.07 -9.07
N ILE A 33 8.98 -13.10 -8.24
CA ILE A 33 8.19 -13.02 -7.01
C ILE A 33 9.05 -13.53 -5.88
N LEU A 34 9.12 -12.76 -4.80
CA LEU A 34 9.66 -13.17 -3.51
C LEU A 34 8.52 -13.21 -2.51
N GLU A 35 8.25 -14.38 -1.93
CA GLU A 35 7.34 -14.52 -0.79
C GLU A 35 8.18 -14.84 0.44
N THR A 36 8.07 -14.02 1.49
CA THR A 36 8.86 -14.17 2.71
C THR A 36 8.02 -13.94 3.96
N GLN A 37 8.52 -14.41 5.10
CA GLN A 37 7.94 -14.15 6.43
C GLN A 37 8.75 -13.11 7.22
N ASP A 38 9.86 -12.66 6.68
CA ASP A 38 10.70 -11.63 7.27
C ASP A 38 10.46 -10.29 6.59
N ILE A 39 9.90 -9.33 7.34
CA ILE A 39 9.66 -7.99 6.82
C ILE A 39 10.95 -7.33 6.33
N LYS A 40 12.08 -7.55 7.00
CA LYS A 40 13.35 -6.94 6.62
C LYS A 40 13.85 -7.44 5.27
N GLU A 41 13.65 -8.72 4.98
CA GLU A 41 13.96 -9.30 3.68
C GLU A 41 13.00 -8.75 2.61
N GLY A 42 11.72 -8.68 2.94
CA GLY A 42 10.68 -8.26 1.98
C GLY A 42 10.72 -6.79 1.59
N ILE A 43 11.29 -5.93 2.45
CA ILE A 43 11.37 -4.47 2.20
C ILE A 43 12.74 -4.02 1.67
N ALA A 44 13.70 -4.92 1.59
CA ALA A 44 15.01 -4.60 1.03
C ALA A 44 14.91 -4.38 -0.49
N ASP A 45 15.63 -3.39 -1.01
CA ASP A 45 15.76 -3.10 -2.44
C ASP A 45 14.43 -2.83 -3.20
N VAL A 46 13.36 -2.44 -2.50
CA VAL A 46 12.08 -2.12 -3.12
C VAL A 46 11.92 -0.63 -3.38
N ASP A 47 11.34 -0.26 -4.53
CA ASP A 47 11.01 1.13 -4.86
C ASP A 47 9.72 1.58 -4.15
N ILE A 48 8.75 0.66 -3.98
CA ILE A 48 7.45 0.93 -3.38
C ILE A 48 7.14 -0.13 -2.33
N LEU A 49 6.82 0.32 -1.14
CA LEU A 49 6.35 -0.50 -0.03
C LEU A 49 4.88 -0.21 0.24
N TYR A 50 4.01 -1.16 -0.11
CA TYR A 50 2.58 -1.05 0.10
C TYR A 50 2.18 -1.80 1.36
N MET A 51 2.02 -1.09 2.47
CA MET A 51 1.60 -1.67 3.75
C MET A 51 0.08 -1.84 3.79
N THR A 52 -0.38 -2.93 4.39
CA THR A 52 -1.81 -3.18 4.61
C THR A 52 -2.03 -3.67 6.03
N ARG A 53 -3.13 -3.26 6.65
CA ARG A 53 -3.54 -3.81 7.94
C ARG A 53 -3.99 -5.27 7.78
N ILE A 54 -3.92 -6.02 8.86
CA ILE A 54 -4.53 -7.34 8.92
C ILE A 54 -6.05 -7.15 9.04
N GLN A 55 -6.79 -7.76 8.13
CA GLN A 55 -8.25 -7.69 8.10
C GLN A 55 -8.83 -8.72 9.09
N GLU A 56 -8.94 -8.34 10.36
CA GLU A 56 -9.43 -9.23 11.45
C GLU A 56 -10.83 -9.77 11.15
N GLU A 57 -11.65 -9.00 10.47
CA GLU A 57 -13.01 -9.35 10.05
C GLU A 57 -13.10 -10.56 9.10
N ARG A 58 -11.97 -10.98 8.50
CA ARG A 58 -11.90 -12.15 7.62
C ARG A 58 -11.59 -13.46 8.35
N PHE A 59 -11.24 -13.39 9.62
CA PHE A 59 -10.98 -14.58 10.42
C PHE A 59 -12.25 -15.12 11.05
N ASN A 60 -12.37 -16.44 11.15
CA ASN A 60 -13.54 -17.10 11.72
C ASN A 60 -13.73 -16.80 13.22
N ASN A 61 -12.64 -16.44 13.90
CA ASN A 61 -12.70 -16.08 15.31
C ASN A 61 -11.60 -15.07 15.68
N ALA A 62 -11.88 -14.26 16.71
CA ALA A 62 -10.99 -13.21 17.19
C ALA A 62 -9.64 -13.75 17.74
N SER A 63 -9.62 -14.98 18.24
CA SER A 63 -8.40 -15.60 18.77
C SER A 63 -7.37 -15.91 17.67
N GLU A 64 -7.85 -16.20 16.46
CA GLU A 64 -6.97 -16.36 15.29
C GLU A 64 -6.41 -15.02 14.86
N ALA A 65 -7.24 -14.00 14.73
CA ALA A 65 -6.81 -12.66 14.34
C ALA A 65 -5.74 -12.11 15.31
N ASN A 66 -5.93 -12.32 16.62
CA ASN A 66 -4.98 -11.87 17.66
C ASN A 66 -3.56 -12.44 17.50
N LYS A 67 -3.40 -13.61 16.87
CA LYS A 67 -2.08 -14.20 16.61
C LYS A 67 -1.25 -13.42 15.59
N TYR A 68 -1.88 -12.54 14.84
CA TYR A 68 -1.24 -11.76 13.77
C TYR A 68 -0.98 -10.30 14.15
N LYS A 69 -1.57 -9.82 15.25
CA LYS A 69 -1.40 -8.44 15.69
C LYS A 69 0.08 -8.12 15.91
N GLY A 70 0.49 -6.95 15.42
CA GLY A 70 1.82 -6.42 15.60
C GLY A 70 2.98 -7.22 14.98
N LEU A 71 2.68 -8.27 14.20
CA LEU A 71 3.71 -9.12 13.62
C LEU A 71 4.42 -8.49 12.42
N MET A 72 3.78 -7.53 11.79
CA MET A 72 4.27 -6.82 10.61
C MET A 72 4.07 -5.33 10.85
N SER A 73 4.95 -4.73 11.64
CA SER A 73 4.93 -3.29 11.90
C SER A 73 6.13 -2.63 11.26
N LEU A 74 5.89 -1.58 10.52
CA LEU A 74 6.89 -0.69 9.97
C LEU A 74 6.96 0.58 10.82
N ASN A 75 8.14 0.91 11.30
CA ASN A 75 8.46 2.17 11.96
C ASN A 75 9.63 2.86 11.28
N GLN A 76 9.95 4.08 11.70
CA GLN A 76 11.03 4.87 11.12
C GLN A 76 12.40 4.17 11.26
N GLU A 77 12.65 3.46 12.34
CA GLU A 77 13.91 2.74 12.56
C GLU A 77 14.07 1.59 11.56
N ILE A 78 13.03 0.76 11.41
CA ILE A 78 13.03 -0.37 10.45
C ILE A 78 13.18 0.14 9.03
N TYR A 79 12.44 1.21 8.67
CA TYR A 79 12.53 1.85 7.37
C TYR A 79 13.96 2.33 7.08
N THR A 80 14.55 3.10 7.98
CA THR A 80 15.88 3.69 7.77
C THR A 80 16.98 2.64 7.65
N LYS A 81 16.83 1.51 8.35
CA LYS A 81 17.86 0.45 8.36
C LYS A 81 17.76 -0.51 7.17
N ASN A 82 16.59 -0.71 6.60
CA ASN A 82 16.35 -1.80 5.66
C ASN A 82 15.82 -1.38 4.29
N CYS A 83 15.27 -0.17 4.16
CA CYS A 83 14.78 0.33 2.88
C CYS A 83 15.82 1.24 2.20
N GLU A 84 15.69 1.36 0.88
CA GLU A 84 16.41 2.37 0.14
C GLU A 84 15.91 3.79 0.52
N PRO A 85 16.77 4.82 0.47
CA PRO A 85 16.42 6.19 0.90
C PRO A 85 15.19 6.79 0.18
N ASN A 86 14.86 6.29 -1.00
CA ASN A 86 13.76 6.78 -1.83
C ASN A 86 12.57 5.81 -1.90
N THR A 87 12.55 4.76 -1.09
CA THR A 87 11.42 3.83 -1.05
C THR A 87 10.15 4.55 -0.62
N VAL A 88 9.14 4.54 -1.49
CA VAL A 88 7.85 5.19 -1.24
C VAL A 88 6.97 4.28 -0.39
N ILE A 89 6.44 4.82 0.71
CA ILE A 89 5.52 4.11 1.61
C ILE A 89 4.08 4.45 1.24
N MET A 90 3.28 3.44 0.98
CA MET A 90 1.85 3.55 0.65
C MET A 90 1.00 2.71 1.61
N HIS A 91 -0.27 3.08 1.78
CA HIS A 91 -1.23 2.35 2.59
C HIS A 91 -2.66 2.67 2.12
N PRO A 92 -3.57 1.68 1.99
CA PRO A 92 -4.92 1.92 1.48
C PRO A 92 -5.85 2.62 2.47
N LEU A 93 -5.41 2.79 3.74
CA LEU A 93 -6.20 3.29 4.86
C LEU A 93 -7.50 2.47 5.14
N PRO A 94 -8.03 2.50 6.40
CA PRO A 94 -7.42 3.13 7.57
C PRO A 94 -6.23 2.34 8.12
N ARG A 95 -5.26 3.02 8.77
CA ARG A 95 -4.25 2.35 9.59
C ARG A 95 -4.88 1.82 10.88
N ASP A 96 -4.32 0.73 11.42
CA ASP A 96 -4.68 0.32 12.76
C ASP A 96 -3.94 1.21 13.78
N SER A 97 -4.68 1.93 14.60
CA SER A 97 -4.12 2.85 15.61
C SER A 97 -3.85 2.20 16.95
N ARG A 98 -4.17 0.92 17.11
CA ARG A 98 -3.91 0.19 18.36
C ARG A 98 -2.42 -0.12 18.49
N LYS A 99 -1.84 0.13 19.66
CA LYS A 99 -0.39 -0.03 19.90
C LYS A 99 0.13 -1.46 19.68
N ASP A 100 -0.73 -2.45 19.84
CA ASP A 100 -0.43 -3.87 19.67
C ASP A 100 -0.71 -4.41 18.27
N ALA A 101 -1.26 -3.59 17.38
CA ALA A 101 -1.72 -4.01 16.06
C ALA A 101 -1.34 -3.05 14.91
N ASN A 102 -0.68 -1.91 15.22
CA ASN A 102 -0.29 -0.94 14.21
C ASN A 102 0.71 -1.53 13.22
N GLU A 103 0.33 -1.61 11.97
CA GLU A 103 1.19 -2.07 10.87
C GLU A 103 2.08 -0.94 10.33
N LEU A 104 1.68 0.31 10.52
CA LEU A 104 2.41 1.49 10.08
C LEU A 104 2.44 2.51 11.21
N ASP A 105 3.59 2.66 11.85
CA ASP A 105 3.75 3.50 13.03
C ASP A 105 3.61 4.99 12.72
N GLU A 106 3.16 5.77 13.72
CA GLU A 106 2.95 7.21 13.58
C GLU A 106 4.27 7.99 13.49
N ASP A 107 5.39 7.40 13.90
CA ASP A 107 6.72 8.01 13.77
C ASP A 107 7.13 8.25 12.31
N LEU A 108 6.50 7.52 11.37
CA LEU A 108 6.65 7.71 9.94
C LEU A 108 5.88 8.92 9.37
N ASN A 109 5.04 9.59 10.16
CA ASN A 109 4.22 10.71 9.66
C ASN A 109 5.07 11.89 9.12
N GLN A 110 6.30 12.03 9.59
CA GLN A 110 7.23 13.06 9.12
C GLN A 110 8.18 12.56 8.02
N ASN A 111 8.05 11.29 7.61
CA ASN A 111 8.89 10.75 6.55
C ASN A 111 8.46 11.34 5.19
N PRO A 112 9.38 11.98 4.43
CA PRO A 112 9.05 12.60 3.15
C PRO A 112 8.57 11.61 2.08
N ASN A 113 8.89 10.33 2.25
CA ASN A 113 8.50 9.26 1.33
C ASN A 113 7.14 8.64 1.69
N LEU A 114 6.49 9.08 2.79
CA LEU A 114 5.15 8.63 3.13
C LEU A 114 4.12 9.26 2.19
N ALA A 115 3.53 8.44 1.32
CA ALA A 115 2.62 8.89 0.25
C ALA A 115 1.13 8.66 0.55
N ILE A 116 0.78 8.23 1.77
CA ILE A 116 -0.60 7.81 2.10
C ILE A 116 -1.65 8.89 1.88
N TYR A 117 -1.34 10.14 2.20
CA TYR A 117 -2.27 11.26 2.03
C TYR A 117 -2.44 11.59 0.54
N ARG A 118 -1.35 11.69 -0.22
CA ARG A 118 -1.39 11.88 -1.68
C ARG A 118 -2.16 10.74 -2.38
N GLN A 119 -1.98 9.52 -1.92
CA GLN A 119 -2.72 8.35 -2.42
C GLN A 119 -4.22 8.50 -2.15
N THR A 120 -4.61 8.98 -0.98
CA THR A 120 -6.01 9.20 -0.61
C THR A 120 -6.66 10.28 -1.48
N ASP A 121 -5.96 11.40 -1.71
CA ASP A 121 -6.43 12.50 -2.57
C ASP A 121 -6.63 12.02 -4.01
N ASN A 122 -5.69 11.25 -4.55
CA ASN A 122 -5.82 10.65 -5.88
C ASN A 122 -7.04 9.72 -5.99
N GLY A 123 -7.51 9.14 -4.89
CA GLY A 123 -8.69 8.29 -4.86
C GLY A 123 -9.97 8.99 -5.32
N LEU A 124 -10.12 10.28 -5.05
CA LEU A 124 -11.25 11.07 -5.55
C LEU A 124 -11.18 11.20 -7.07
N LEU A 125 -10.02 11.60 -7.59
CA LEU A 125 -9.81 11.80 -9.03
C LEU A 125 -9.99 10.50 -9.83
N ILE A 126 -9.51 9.38 -9.32
CA ILE A 126 -9.71 8.06 -9.93
C ILE A 126 -11.19 7.69 -9.98
N ARG A 127 -11.96 7.93 -8.91
CA ARG A 127 -13.41 7.67 -8.91
C ARG A 127 -14.15 8.55 -9.93
N MET A 128 -13.79 9.82 -10.00
CA MET A 128 -14.36 10.74 -11.00
C MET A 128 -14.08 10.24 -12.43
N ALA A 129 -12.83 9.83 -12.70
CA ALA A 129 -12.45 9.29 -14.01
C ALA A 129 -13.23 8.00 -14.33
N LEU A 130 -13.37 7.08 -13.37
CA LEU A 130 -14.14 5.85 -13.56
C LEU A 130 -15.62 6.14 -13.84
N PHE A 131 -16.26 7.07 -13.11
CA PHE A 131 -17.64 7.44 -13.37
C PHE A 131 -17.80 8.06 -14.75
N SER A 132 -16.89 8.93 -15.17
CA SER A 132 -16.96 9.56 -16.49
C SER A 132 -16.85 8.54 -17.63
N LEU A 133 -16.01 7.51 -17.46
CA LEU A 133 -15.90 6.41 -18.42
C LEU A 133 -17.16 5.54 -18.44
N ILE A 134 -17.70 5.17 -17.29
CA ILE A 134 -18.92 4.35 -17.18
C ILE A 134 -20.13 5.07 -17.78
N LEU A 135 -20.23 6.38 -17.58
CA LEU A 135 -21.34 7.21 -18.10
C LEU A 135 -21.14 7.64 -19.56
N GLY A 136 -20.00 7.34 -20.17
CA GLY A 136 -19.69 7.73 -21.55
C GLY A 136 -19.56 9.22 -21.76
N VAL A 137 -19.08 9.97 -20.76
CA VAL A 137 -18.92 11.43 -20.80
C VAL A 137 -17.47 11.88 -20.65
N ALA A 138 -16.52 10.96 -20.75
CA ALA A 138 -15.09 11.25 -20.56
C ALA A 138 -14.56 12.30 -21.55
N ASP A 139 -15.05 12.30 -22.78
CA ASP A 139 -14.74 13.25 -23.85
C ASP A 139 -15.29 14.66 -23.60
N LYS A 140 -16.27 14.81 -22.72
CA LYS A 140 -16.92 16.10 -22.40
C LYS A 140 -16.33 16.80 -21.18
N ILE A 141 -15.39 16.14 -20.48
CA ILE A 141 -14.80 16.68 -19.23
C ILE A 141 -14.02 17.96 -19.51
N GLU A 142 -13.25 18.00 -20.60
CA GLU A 142 -12.43 19.17 -20.95
C GLU A 142 -13.29 20.41 -21.23
N ASP A 143 -14.45 20.23 -21.85
CA ASP A 143 -15.36 21.31 -22.19
C ASP A 143 -16.04 21.94 -20.96
N THR A 144 -16.14 21.18 -19.87
CA THR A 144 -16.83 21.59 -18.64
C THR A 144 -15.91 21.78 -17.45
N ALA A 145 -14.62 21.46 -17.61
CA ALA A 145 -13.63 21.57 -16.54
C ALA A 145 -13.35 23.04 -16.20
N SER A 146 -13.40 23.36 -14.92
CA SER A 146 -12.92 24.63 -14.39
C SER A 146 -11.75 24.41 -13.44
N SER A 147 -10.79 25.32 -13.45
CA SER A 147 -9.70 25.30 -12.48
C SER A 147 -10.25 25.54 -11.07
N VAL A 148 -9.94 24.64 -10.16
CA VAL A 148 -10.28 24.78 -8.74
C VAL A 148 -8.99 24.83 -7.93
N ASP A 149 -8.81 25.91 -7.18
CA ASP A 149 -7.69 26.03 -6.26
C ASP A 149 -8.03 25.32 -4.92
N TRP A 150 -7.62 24.07 -4.82
CA TRP A 150 -7.84 23.24 -3.63
C TRP A 150 -6.98 23.65 -2.43
N PHE A 151 -5.94 24.44 -2.68
CA PHE A 151 -4.93 24.79 -1.68
C PHE A 151 -4.84 26.29 -1.41
N SER A 152 -5.90 27.06 -1.71
CA SER A 152 -5.91 28.44 -1.27
C SER A 152 -5.79 28.48 0.25
N ASN A 153 -4.60 28.84 0.72
CA ASN A 153 -4.34 29.12 2.12
C ASN A 153 -5.34 30.20 2.56
N LYS A 154 -6.38 29.78 3.27
CA LYS A 154 -7.14 30.72 4.09
C LYS A 154 -6.22 31.08 5.25
N SER A 155 -5.46 32.17 5.05
CA SER A 155 -4.79 32.91 6.11
C SER A 155 -5.75 33.28 7.24
#